data_1bfa3e15a8185947d741261615824974
#
_entry.id   1bfa3e15a8185947d741261615824974
#
_cell.length_a   1.000
_cell.length_b   1.000
_cell.length_c   1.000
_cell.angle_alpha   90.00
_cell.angle_beta   90.00
_cell.angle_gamma   90.00
#
_symmetry.space_group_name_H-M   'P 1'
#
loop_
_entity.id
_entity.type
_entity.pdbx_description
1 polymer ?
#
loop_
_entity_poly.entity_id
_entity_poly.type
_entity_poly.pdbx_seq_one_letter_code
_entity_poly.pdbx_strand_id
1 'polypeptide(L)'
;EILIGLVGSEMCIRDRSDIEDARSVAFNVGIPYYVFNFKAEFKEMVIDKFVNCYKCGMTPNPCIDCNRYLKFTELYRRAEALGCDVIVTGHYARVKFDENTGKYQLLKGIDDTKDQSYVLYHMTQEQLAHTIFPLGEYTKDEIREIAEKHHLVNAAKHDSQDICFIPDGNHKKFIEQYSHKKIGPGNFLDVNGKVIGKHNGYYRYTVGQRKGINVKREGKHYVLEIRPETNEVVVGRNKDLYTNELIATDFNWISGESPKEPVKVSGRTRYHQPLTK
;
A
#
# COMPACT_ATOMS: atom_id res chain seq x y z
N GLU A 1 7.98 26.89 4.94
CA GLU A 1 7.29 26.40 6.17
C GLU A 1 7.13 24.89 6.12
N ILE A 2 7.35 24.24 7.28
CA ILE A 2 7.15 22.79 7.40
C ILE A 2 5.72 22.55 7.85
N LEU A 3 4.91 21.86 7.01
CA LEU A 3 3.57 21.45 7.34
C LEU A 3 3.56 20.00 7.83
N ILE A 4 3.17 19.75 9.08
CA ILE A 4 2.86 18.42 9.56
C ILE A 4 1.37 18.20 9.35
N GLY A 5 1.03 17.40 8.34
CA GLY A 5 -0.32 16.95 8.07
C GLY A 5 -0.49 15.47 8.41
N LEU A 6 -1.52 15.13 9.16
CA LEU A 6 -1.96 13.77 9.37
C LEU A 6 -3.12 13.47 8.44
N VAL A 7 -2.94 12.50 7.55
CA VAL A 7 -4.02 11.97 6.73
C VAL A 7 -4.69 10.85 7.50
N GLY A 8 -5.94 11.07 7.88
CA GLY A 8 -6.71 10.07 8.60
C GLY A 8 -8.21 10.39 8.61
N SER A 9 -9.02 9.37 8.84
CA SER A 9 -10.45 9.49 9.16
C SER A 9 -10.70 8.82 10.50
N GLU A 10 -11.87 9.04 11.11
CA GLU A 10 -12.26 8.29 12.33
C GLU A 10 -12.29 6.77 12.13
N MET A 11 -12.32 6.29 10.88
CA MET A 11 -12.16 4.88 10.51
C MET A 11 -10.72 4.53 10.12
N CYS A 12 -9.87 5.52 9.96
CA CYS A 12 -8.45 5.35 9.73
C CYS A 12 -7.77 5.60 11.07
N ILE A 13 -7.06 4.71 11.52
CA ILE A 13 -6.33 4.37 12.72
C ILE A 13 -5.40 5.41 13.29
N ARG A 14 -5.49 6.55 12.91
CA ARG A 14 -4.96 7.60 13.73
C ARG A 14 -6.04 7.93 14.74
N ASP A 15 -6.04 7.18 15.82
CA ASP A 15 -6.91 7.47 16.93
C ASP A 15 -6.52 8.85 17.54
N ARG A 16 -7.29 9.27 18.52
CA ARG A 16 -7.05 10.56 19.16
C ARG A 16 -5.64 10.65 19.74
N SER A 17 -5.05 9.52 20.14
CA SER A 17 -3.69 9.47 20.69
C SER A 17 -2.62 9.78 19.64
N ASP A 18 -2.73 9.29 18.41
CA ASP A 18 -1.79 9.60 17.33
C ASP A 18 -1.80 11.10 16.95
N ILE A 19 -2.99 11.72 17.00
CA ILE A 19 -3.14 13.17 16.78
C ILE A 19 -2.45 13.97 17.89
N GLU A 20 -2.62 13.56 19.15
CA GLU A 20 -1.99 14.20 20.29
C GLU A 20 -0.46 13.99 20.31
N ASP A 21 0.03 12.78 19.96
CA ASP A 21 1.44 12.49 19.80
C ASP A 21 2.08 13.44 18.76
N ALA A 22 1.46 13.58 17.60
CA ALA A 22 1.97 14.48 16.56
C ALA A 22 1.90 15.96 16.98
N ARG A 23 0.85 16.36 17.69
CA ARG A 23 0.74 17.71 18.27
C ARG A 23 1.87 17.98 19.26
N SER A 24 2.16 17.03 20.15
CA SER A 24 3.23 17.12 21.14
C SER A 24 4.60 17.27 20.46
N VAL A 25 4.86 16.47 19.41
CA VAL A 25 6.10 16.58 18.63
C VAL A 25 6.21 17.95 17.96
N ALA A 26 5.15 18.42 17.30
CA ALA A 26 5.14 19.71 16.63
C ALA A 26 5.40 20.87 17.62
N PHE A 27 4.79 20.81 18.81
CA PHE A 27 4.99 21.78 19.87
C PHE A 27 6.44 21.78 20.37
N ASN A 28 7.02 20.60 20.62
CA ASN A 28 8.38 20.47 21.10
C ASN A 28 9.43 20.97 20.09
N VAL A 29 9.14 20.81 18.80
CA VAL A 29 10.00 21.26 17.69
C VAL A 29 9.74 22.73 17.35
N GLY A 30 8.64 23.33 17.83
CA GLY A 30 8.30 24.73 17.59
C GLY A 30 7.77 25.02 16.18
N ILE A 31 7.07 24.05 15.56
CA ILE A 31 6.51 24.19 14.21
C ILE A 31 4.98 24.24 14.24
N PRO A 32 4.34 24.93 13.25
CA PRO A 32 2.88 24.96 13.13
C PRO A 32 2.30 23.55 12.97
N TYR A 33 1.12 23.33 13.55
CA TYR A 33 0.41 22.07 13.49
C TYR A 33 -1.00 22.26 12.97
N TYR A 34 -1.37 21.47 11.95
CA TYR A 34 -2.68 21.50 11.32
C TYR A 34 -3.27 20.08 11.25
N VAL A 35 -4.58 19.97 11.41
CA VAL A 35 -5.31 18.72 11.22
C VAL A 35 -6.30 18.90 10.07
N PHE A 36 -6.17 18.07 9.04
CA PHE A 36 -7.07 18.06 7.90
C PHE A 36 -8.01 16.86 7.99
N ASN A 37 -9.29 17.10 7.69
CA ASN A 37 -10.28 16.04 7.60
C ASN A 37 -10.40 15.58 6.14
N PHE A 38 -9.95 14.36 5.86
CA PHE A 38 -10.06 13.68 4.57
C PHE A 38 -10.97 12.44 4.65
N LYS A 39 -11.92 12.42 5.57
CA LYS A 39 -12.79 11.26 5.82
C LYS A 39 -13.58 10.83 4.59
N ALA A 40 -14.14 11.77 3.84
CA ALA A 40 -14.93 11.50 2.65
C ALA A 40 -14.04 10.95 1.53
N GLU A 41 -12.94 11.61 1.25
CA GLU A 41 -11.97 11.24 0.22
C GLU A 41 -11.32 9.88 0.53
N PHE A 42 -10.96 9.64 1.80
CA PHE A 42 -10.40 8.36 2.23
C PHE A 42 -11.42 7.23 2.07
N LYS A 43 -12.67 7.47 2.43
CA LYS A 43 -13.74 6.49 2.24
C LYS A 43 -13.88 6.11 0.76
N GLU A 44 -14.03 7.10 -0.11
CA GLU A 44 -14.30 6.89 -1.54
C GLU A 44 -13.08 6.30 -2.27
N MET A 45 -11.91 6.93 -2.11
CA MET A 45 -10.74 6.62 -2.92
C MET A 45 -9.91 5.44 -2.39
N VAL A 46 -10.06 5.09 -1.11
CA VAL A 46 -9.27 4.01 -0.50
C VAL A 46 -10.16 2.86 -0.05
N ILE A 47 -11.15 3.12 0.84
CA ILE A 47 -11.93 2.03 1.45
C ILE A 47 -12.90 1.41 0.44
N ASP A 48 -13.71 2.22 -0.26
CA ASP A 48 -14.68 1.72 -1.24
C ASP A 48 -13.96 0.96 -2.36
N LYS A 49 -12.84 1.48 -2.84
CA LYS A 49 -12.00 0.82 -3.83
C LYS A 49 -11.43 -0.51 -3.32
N PHE A 50 -10.91 -0.53 -2.09
CA PHE A 50 -10.41 -1.74 -1.43
C PHE A 50 -11.50 -2.82 -1.38
N VAL A 51 -12.69 -2.49 -0.90
CA VAL A 51 -13.80 -3.44 -0.80
C VAL A 51 -14.26 -3.90 -2.18
N ASN A 52 -14.36 -3.00 -3.16
CA ASN A 52 -14.76 -3.33 -4.52
C ASN A 52 -13.74 -4.23 -5.23
N CYS A 53 -12.44 -4.01 -5.05
CA CYS A 53 -11.42 -4.91 -5.58
C CYS A 53 -11.60 -6.35 -5.08
N TYR A 54 -11.82 -6.55 -3.78
CA TYR A 54 -12.09 -7.89 -3.25
C TYR A 54 -13.38 -8.50 -3.79
N LYS A 55 -14.43 -7.69 -4.01
CA LYS A 55 -15.67 -8.15 -4.65
C LYS A 55 -15.45 -8.58 -6.10
N CYS A 56 -14.47 -8.02 -6.78
CA CYS A 56 -14.05 -8.42 -8.14
C CYS A 56 -12.96 -9.50 -8.15
N GLY A 57 -12.68 -10.16 -7.01
CA GLY A 57 -11.65 -11.21 -6.91
C GLY A 57 -10.21 -10.72 -6.97
N MET A 58 -9.99 -9.42 -6.95
CA MET A 58 -8.66 -8.81 -6.93
C MET A 58 -8.16 -8.61 -5.50
N THR A 59 -6.84 -8.48 -5.34
CA THR A 59 -6.21 -8.18 -4.05
C THR A 59 -5.58 -6.79 -4.11
N PRO A 60 -6.22 -5.76 -3.53
CA PRO A 60 -5.72 -4.39 -3.56
C PRO A 60 -4.58 -4.16 -2.56
N ASN A 61 -3.78 -3.13 -2.83
CA ASN A 61 -2.89 -2.52 -1.84
C ASN A 61 -3.38 -1.08 -1.54
N PRO A 62 -4.14 -0.87 -0.46
CA PRO A 62 -4.76 0.42 -0.17
C PRO A 62 -3.74 1.52 0.15
N CYS A 63 -2.49 1.16 0.52
CA CYS A 63 -1.43 2.15 0.74
C CYS A 63 -1.05 2.87 -0.55
N ILE A 64 -1.11 2.20 -1.69
CA ILE A 64 -0.86 2.81 -3.01
C ILE A 64 -1.93 3.88 -3.28
N ASP A 65 -3.21 3.55 -3.09
CA ASP A 65 -4.31 4.49 -3.29
C ASP A 65 -4.26 5.66 -2.30
N CYS A 66 -3.95 5.41 -1.04
CA CYS A 66 -3.76 6.45 -0.02
C CYS A 66 -2.63 7.42 -0.40
N ASN A 67 -1.50 6.91 -0.85
CA ASN A 67 -0.39 7.76 -1.32
C ASN A 67 -0.81 8.56 -2.57
N ARG A 68 -1.41 7.89 -3.57
CA ARG A 68 -1.79 8.51 -4.84
C ARG A 68 -2.80 9.63 -4.65
N TYR A 69 -3.90 9.37 -3.97
CA TYR A 69 -5.03 10.29 -3.95
C TYR A 69 -5.01 11.26 -2.76
N LEU A 70 -4.55 10.81 -1.59
CA LEU A 70 -4.60 11.66 -0.42
C LEU A 70 -3.28 12.37 -0.13
N LYS A 71 -2.16 11.64 -0.02
CA LYS A 71 -0.91 12.27 0.41
C LYS A 71 -0.29 13.16 -0.66
N PHE A 72 -0.19 12.66 -1.90
CA PHE A 72 0.48 13.37 -2.98
C PHE A 72 -0.47 14.09 -3.95
N THR A 73 -1.79 14.11 -3.65
CA THR A 73 -2.77 14.92 -4.36
C THR A 73 -3.52 15.85 -3.41
N GLU A 74 -4.39 15.32 -2.52
CA GLU A 74 -5.22 16.19 -1.68
C GLU A 74 -4.41 16.95 -0.62
N LEU A 75 -3.45 16.29 0.06
CA LEU A 75 -2.61 16.97 1.04
C LEU A 75 -1.69 17.99 0.35
N TYR A 76 -1.15 17.68 -0.83
CA TYR A 76 -0.34 18.62 -1.60
C TYR A 76 -1.14 19.89 -1.94
N ARG A 77 -2.37 19.74 -2.44
CA ARG A 77 -3.26 20.86 -2.72
C ARG A 77 -3.56 21.73 -1.47
N ARG A 78 -3.68 21.09 -0.29
CA ARG A 78 -3.85 21.82 0.97
C ARG A 78 -2.57 22.55 1.40
N ALA A 79 -1.42 21.93 1.17
CA ALA A 79 -0.12 22.52 1.45
C ALA A 79 0.12 23.78 0.58
N GLU A 80 -0.15 23.70 -0.73
CA GLU A 80 -0.09 24.84 -1.64
C GLU A 80 -1.00 26.01 -1.17
N ALA A 81 -2.24 25.69 -0.77
CA ALA A 81 -3.17 26.70 -0.25
C ALA A 81 -2.70 27.39 1.04
N LEU A 82 -1.77 26.76 1.77
CA LEU A 82 -1.10 27.33 2.96
C LEU A 82 0.25 27.97 2.64
N GLY A 83 0.64 28.07 1.37
CA GLY A 83 1.91 28.67 0.94
C GLY A 83 3.11 27.78 1.17
N CYS A 84 2.93 26.44 1.21
CA CYS A 84 4.03 25.49 1.33
C CYS A 84 4.47 25.01 -0.06
N ASP A 85 5.77 24.95 -0.30
CA ASP A 85 6.35 24.59 -1.59
C ASP A 85 6.57 23.08 -1.74
N VAL A 86 6.69 22.34 -0.63
CA VAL A 86 7.04 20.92 -0.63
C VAL A 86 6.28 20.12 0.41
N ILE A 87 6.08 18.86 0.13
CA ILE A 87 5.61 17.85 1.09
C ILE A 87 6.81 17.06 1.61
N VAL A 88 6.91 16.93 2.93
CA VAL A 88 7.89 16.08 3.59
C VAL A 88 7.16 14.89 4.23
N THR A 89 7.59 13.67 3.92
CA THR A 89 6.98 12.47 4.51
C THR A 89 8.02 11.49 5.03
N GLY A 90 7.62 10.64 5.98
CA GLY A 90 8.47 9.61 6.59
C GLY A 90 8.60 8.33 5.76
N HIS A 91 8.46 8.37 4.43
CA HIS A 91 8.71 7.19 3.60
C HIS A 91 10.19 6.89 3.49
N TYR A 92 10.54 5.61 3.57
CA TYR A 92 11.89 5.11 3.28
C TYR A 92 12.04 4.95 1.76
N ALA A 93 12.21 6.06 1.08
CA ALA A 93 12.47 6.18 -0.35
C ALA A 93 13.33 7.41 -0.58
N ARG A 94 13.89 7.60 -1.77
CA ARG A 94 14.70 8.77 -2.11
C ARG A 94 14.23 9.38 -3.41
N VAL A 95 14.36 10.69 -3.52
CA VAL A 95 14.17 11.45 -4.76
C VAL A 95 15.48 12.08 -5.16
N LYS A 96 15.87 11.92 -6.40
CA LYS A 96 17.07 12.54 -6.95
C LYS A 96 16.75 13.21 -8.28
N PHE A 97 17.20 14.44 -8.45
CA PHE A 97 17.21 15.09 -9.76
C PHE A 97 18.40 14.61 -10.57
N ASP A 98 18.17 14.19 -11.79
CA ASP A 98 19.19 13.78 -12.74
C ASP A 98 19.42 14.91 -13.75
N GLU A 99 20.55 15.59 -13.61
CA GLU A 99 20.92 16.73 -14.46
C GLU A 99 21.08 16.37 -15.94
N ASN A 100 21.43 15.10 -16.26
CA ASN A 100 21.59 14.67 -17.66
C ASN A 100 20.28 14.53 -18.38
N THR A 101 19.22 14.10 -17.68
CA THR A 101 17.90 13.89 -18.24
C THR A 101 16.94 15.04 -17.94
N GLY A 102 17.28 15.91 -16.98
CA GLY A 102 16.40 16.97 -16.49
C GLY A 102 15.16 16.42 -15.76
N LYS A 103 15.24 15.19 -15.20
CA LYS A 103 14.10 14.51 -14.60
C LYS A 103 14.38 14.07 -13.17
N TYR A 104 13.34 14.01 -12.36
CA TYR A 104 13.38 13.41 -11.04
C TYR A 104 13.29 11.89 -11.11
N GLN A 105 14.08 11.22 -10.29
CA GLN A 105 14.11 9.77 -10.15
C GLN A 105 13.58 9.38 -8.77
N LEU A 106 12.68 8.41 -8.72
CA LEU A 106 12.31 7.74 -7.46
C LEU A 106 13.27 6.56 -7.23
N LEU A 107 13.99 6.60 -6.14
CA LEU A 107 14.99 5.60 -5.76
C LEU A 107 14.54 4.87 -4.50
N LYS A 108 15.04 3.66 -4.32
CA LYS A 108 14.88 2.93 -3.06
C LYS A 108 15.53 3.68 -1.90
N GLY A 109 14.99 3.50 -0.69
CA GLY A 109 15.70 3.85 0.54
C GLY A 109 17.01 3.07 0.67
N ILE A 110 17.95 3.56 1.50
CA ILE A 110 19.20 2.83 1.77
C ILE A 110 18.97 1.57 2.61
N ASP A 111 17.93 1.55 3.44
CA ASP A 111 17.49 0.36 4.19
C ASP A 111 16.59 -0.50 3.29
N ASP A 112 17.18 -1.53 2.68
CA ASP A 112 16.45 -2.46 1.80
C ASP A 112 15.31 -3.21 2.55
N THR A 113 15.40 -3.34 3.87
CA THR A 113 14.37 -4.01 4.69
C THR A 113 13.13 -3.14 4.92
N LYS A 114 13.29 -1.82 4.74
CA LYS A 114 12.25 -0.79 4.96
C LYS A 114 11.87 -0.04 3.69
N ASP A 115 12.48 -0.35 2.54
CA ASP A 115 12.20 0.34 1.29
C ASP A 115 10.71 0.41 0.97
N GLN A 116 10.20 1.62 0.79
CA GLN A 116 8.80 1.93 0.50
C GLN A 116 8.59 2.50 -0.91
N SER A 117 9.59 2.49 -1.77
CA SER A 117 9.46 2.93 -3.17
C SER A 117 8.37 2.18 -3.92
N TYR A 118 8.09 0.92 -3.52
CA TYR A 118 7.03 0.10 -4.09
C TYR A 118 5.62 0.73 -4.01
N VAL A 119 5.31 1.46 -2.96
CA VAL A 119 3.98 2.10 -2.79
C VAL A 119 3.93 3.53 -3.35
N LEU A 120 5.01 3.98 -4.01
CA LEU A 120 5.18 5.33 -4.54
C LEU A 120 5.31 5.35 -6.08
N TYR A 121 5.22 4.21 -6.76
CA TYR A 121 5.45 4.10 -8.20
C TYR A 121 4.51 4.97 -9.06
N HIS A 122 3.40 5.42 -8.49
CA HIS A 122 2.41 6.26 -9.16
C HIS A 122 2.77 7.75 -9.21
N MET A 123 3.84 8.17 -8.53
CA MET A 123 4.23 9.58 -8.46
C MET A 123 4.62 10.13 -9.84
N THR A 124 4.18 11.35 -10.11
CA THR A 124 4.53 12.11 -11.32
C THR A 124 5.81 12.90 -11.11
N GLN A 125 6.38 13.43 -12.21
CA GLN A 125 7.55 14.33 -12.14
C GLN A 125 7.28 15.56 -11.28
N GLU A 126 6.10 16.17 -11.41
CA GLU A 126 5.68 17.30 -10.60
C GLU A 126 5.62 16.95 -9.12
N GLN A 127 4.98 15.83 -8.77
CA GLN A 127 4.91 15.37 -7.38
C GLN A 127 6.29 15.07 -6.80
N LEU A 128 7.21 14.48 -7.59
CA LEU A 128 8.58 14.23 -7.14
C LEU A 128 9.37 15.52 -6.93
N ALA A 129 9.17 16.54 -7.78
CA ALA A 129 9.82 17.84 -7.65
C ALA A 129 9.46 18.55 -6.32
N HIS A 130 8.22 18.30 -5.84
CA HIS A 130 7.68 18.91 -4.62
C HIS A 130 7.61 17.95 -3.43
N THR A 131 8.43 16.89 -3.42
CA THR A 131 8.42 15.90 -2.32
C THR A 131 9.82 15.60 -1.82
N ILE A 132 9.96 15.55 -0.48
CA ILE A 132 11.20 15.18 0.20
C ILE A 132 10.94 13.97 1.10
N PHE A 133 11.81 12.97 1.03
CA PHE A 133 11.80 11.77 1.86
C PHE A 133 13.07 11.70 2.75
N PRO A 134 13.12 12.43 3.88
CA PRO A 134 14.33 12.49 4.70
C PRO A 134 14.78 11.12 5.22
N LEU A 135 13.84 10.23 5.53
CA LEU A 135 14.15 8.92 6.12
C LEU A 135 14.77 7.94 5.10
N GLY A 136 14.70 8.25 3.81
CA GLY A 136 15.27 7.41 2.77
C GLY A 136 16.80 7.34 2.78
N GLU A 137 17.48 8.31 3.43
CA GLU A 137 18.94 8.38 3.57
C GLU A 137 19.44 7.76 4.90
N TYR A 138 18.57 7.11 5.66
CA TYR A 138 18.88 6.50 6.94
C TYR A 138 18.34 5.07 7.04
N THR A 139 19.00 4.27 7.88
CA THR A 139 18.45 2.99 8.34
C THR A 139 17.40 3.23 9.43
N LYS A 140 16.57 2.24 9.68
CA LYS A 140 15.54 2.33 10.74
C LYS A 140 16.15 2.51 12.13
N ASP A 141 17.29 1.88 12.37
CA ASP A 141 17.97 1.96 13.67
C ASP A 141 18.58 3.35 13.90
N GLU A 142 19.21 3.95 12.89
CA GLU A 142 19.69 5.35 12.96
C GLU A 142 18.54 6.33 13.25
N ILE A 143 17.38 6.13 12.63
CA ILE A 143 16.21 6.99 12.89
C ILE A 143 15.71 6.84 14.33
N ARG A 144 15.73 5.61 14.90
CA ARG A 144 15.39 5.40 16.31
C ARG A 144 16.36 6.11 17.25
N GLU A 145 17.65 5.99 16.99
CA GLU A 145 18.68 6.68 17.77
C GLU A 145 18.49 8.21 17.74
N ILE A 146 18.19 8.77 16.57
CA ILE A 146 17.88 10.20 16.42
C ILE A 146 16.64 10.57 17.24
N ALA A 147 15.56 9.78 17.13
CA ALA A 147 14.33 10.04 17.85
C ALA A 147 14.49 9.95 19.38
N GLU A 148 15.28 8.99 19.88
CA GLU A 148 15.63 8.85 21.30
C GLU A 148 16.48 10.03 21.79
N LYS A 149 17.49 10.42 21.03
CA LYS A 149 18.35 11.58 21.33
C LYS A 149 17.56 12.88 21.46
N HIS A 150 16.50 13.02 20.69
CA HIS A 150 15.61 14.19 20.72
C HIS A 150 14.40 14.00 21.65
N HIS A 151 14.36 12.93 22.45
CA HIS A 151 13.30 12.63 23.41
C HIS A 151 11.90 12.64 22.80
N LEU A 152 11.76 12.16 21.55
CA LEU A 152 10.47 12.10 20.87
C LEU A 152 9.61 10.99 21.47
N VAL A 153 8.38 11.30 21.81
CA VAL A 153 7.42 10.35 22.48
C VAL A 153 7.15 9.08 21.67
N ASN A 154 7.34 9.12 20.36
CA ASN A 154 7.12 8.03 19.44
C ASN A 154 8.39 7.23 19.08
N ALA A 155 9.54 7.51 19.71
CA ALA A 155 10.80 6.82 19.42
C ALA A 155 10.70 5.28 19.56
N ALA A 156 10.01 4.79 20.59
CA ALA A 156 9.80 3.37 20.87
C ALA A 156 8.54 2.78 20.20
N LYS A 157 7.78 3.56 19.41
CA LYS A 157 6.55 3.09 18.79
C LYS A 157 6.82 2.04 17.70
N HIS A 158 6.11 0.92 17.77
CA HIS A 158 6.21 -0.12 16.74
C HIS A 158 5.69 0.35 15.39
N ASP A 159 6.31 -0.15 14.31
CA ASP A 159 5.82 0.11 12.95
C ASP A 159 4.43 -0.50 12.76
N SER A 160 3.52 0.24 12.14
CA SER A 160 2.25 -0.31 11.67
C SER A 160 2.54 -1.23 10.49
N GLN A 161 2.43 -2.56 10.70
CA GLN A 161 2.68 -3.55 9.64
C GLN A 161 1.40 -3.92 8.87
N ASP A 162 0.23 -3.56 9.40
CA ASP A 162 -1.07 -3.90 8.85
C ASP A 162 -1.74 -2.72 8.12
N ILE A 163 -2.82 -3.03 7.42
CA ILE A 163 -3.66 -2.03 6.77
C ILE A 163 -4.23 -1.10 7.85
N CYS A 164 -3.90 0.17 7.75
CA CYS A 164 -4.17 1.15 8.80
C CYS A 164 -5.63 1.24 9.25
N PHE A 165 -6.62 0.96 8.45
CA PHE A 165 -8.04 0.95 8.81
C PHE A 165 -8.59 -0.44 9.15
N ILE A 166 -7.71 -1.45 9.32
CA ILE A 166 -8.05 -2.82 9.74
C ILE A 166 -7.10 -3.23 10.87
N PRO A 167 -7.26 -2.67 12.08
CA PRO A 167 -6.30 -2.84 13.17
C PRO A 167 -6.17 -4.27 13.68
N ASP A 168 -7.21 -5.08 13.49
CA ASP A 168 -7.20 -6.50 13.87
C ASP A 168 -6.65 -7.41 12.75
N GLY A 169 -6.15 -6.84 11.64
CA GLY A 169 -5.63 -7.55 10.46
C GLY A 169 -6.70 -8.40 9.75
N ASN A 170 -7.96 -8.33 10.16
CA ASN A 170 -9.03 -9.19 9.66
C ASN A 170 -9.83 -8.51 8.53
N HIS A 171 -9.19 -8.39 7.35
CA HIS A 171 -9.82 -7.82 6.16
C HIS A 171 -11.16 -8.51 5.79
N LYS A 172 -11.30 -9.80 6.07
CA LYS A 172 -12.52 -10.57 5.78
C LYS A 172 -13.71 -10.05 6.57
N LYS A 173 -13.53 -9.86 7.88
CA LYS A 173 -14.53 -9.29 8.78
C LYS A 173 -14.85 -7.84 8.39
N PHE A 174 -13.83 -7.06 8.08
CA PHE A 174 -13.99 -5.69 7.65
C PHE A 174 -14.86 -5.59 6.37
N ILE A 175 -14.55 -6.38 5.33
CA ILE A 175 -15.31 -6.42 4.08
C ILE A 175 -16.77 -6.80 4.32
N GLU A 176 -17.03 -7.82 5.17
CA GLU A 176 -18.39 -8.26 5.50
C GLU A 176 -19.20 -7.17 6.20
N GLN A 177 -18.60 -6.50 7.18
CA GLN A 177 -19.24 -5.42 7.92
C GLN A 177 -19.49 -4.19 7.04
N TYR A 178 -18.48 -3.79 6.27
CA TYR A 178 -18.54 -2.60 5.44
C TYR A 178 -19.51 -2.74 4.26
N SER A 179 -19.53 -3.89 3.61
CA SER A 179 -20.37 -4.12 2.44
C SER A 179 -21.83 -4.43 2.78
N HIS A 180 -22.16 -4.65 4.05
CA HIS A 180 -23.47 -5.12 4.52
C HIS A 180 -23.98 -6.36 3.75
N LYS A 181 -23.11 -7.03 3.02
CA LYS A 181 -23.43 -8.20 2.19
C LYS A 181 -22.39 -9.29 2.43
N LYS A 182 -22.86 -10.41 2.93
CA LYS A 182 -22.07 -11.62 3.06
C LYS A 182 -22.22 -12.48 1.80
N ILE A 183 -21.10 -12.71 1.11
CA ILE A 183 -21.06 -13.68 0.02
C ILE A 183 -21.02 -15.07 0.65
N GLY A 184 -22.00 -15.90 0.29
CA GLY A 184 -22.18 -17.23 0.87
C GLY A 184 -21.09 -18.25 0.48
N PRO A 185 -21.29 -19.52 0.88
CA PRO A 185 -20.37 -20.60 0.52
C PRO A 185 -20.25 -20.79 -0.98
N GLY A 186 -19.05 -21.15 -1.44
CA GLY A 186 -18.75 -21.52 -2.82
C GLY A 186 -17.87 -22.77 -2.88
N ASN A 187 -17.36 -23.08 -4.07
CA ASN A 187 -16.60 -24.29 -4.31
C ASN A 187 -15.11 -24.05 -4.52
N PHE A 188 -14.27 -24.91 -3.97
CA PHE A 188 -12.91 -25.09 -4.44
C PHE A 188 -12.89 -26.02 -5.63
N LEU A 189 -12.25 -25.59 -6.71
CA LEU A 189 -12.02 -26.39 -7.91
C LEU A 189 -10.53 -26.78 -8.01
N ASP A 190 -10.25 -27.94 -8.60
CA ASP A 190 -8.90 -28.24 -9.06
C ASP A 190 -8.64 -27.63 -10.46
N VAL A 191 -7.41 -27.79 -10.96
CA VAL A 191 -7.00 -27.28 -12.29
C VAL A 191 -7.80 -27.85 -13.46
N ASN A 192 -8.53 -28.96 -13.26
CA ASN A 192 -9.40 -29.60 -14.26
C ASN A 192 -10.88 -29.19 -14.08
N GLY A 193 -11.18 -28.26 -13.16
CA GLY A 193 -12.56 -27.80 -12.88
C GLY A 193 -13.38 -28.74 -11.99
N LYS A 194 -12.78 -29.79 -11.41
CA LYS A 194 -13.48 -30.69 -10.49
C LYS A 194 -13.62 -30.06 -9.12
N VAL A 195 -14.82 -30.14 -8.54
CA VAL A 195 -15.07 -29.68 -7.15
C VAL A 195 -14.33 -30.59 -6.17
N ILE A 196 -13.50 -29.99 -5.32
CA ILE A 196 -12.66 -30.69 -4.34
C ILE A 196 -12.86 -30.21 -2.90
N GLY A 197 -13.73 -29.24 -2.68
CA GLY A 197 -14.05 -28.69 -1.35
C GLY A 197 -15.01 -27.53 -1.42
N LYS A 198 -15.30 -26.95 -0.26
CA LYS A 198 -16.15 -25.75 -0.14
C LYS A 198 -15.44 -24.66 0.67
N HIS A 199 -15.75 -23.42 0.37
CA HIS A 199 -15.27 -22.26 1.09
C HIS A 199 -16.42 -21.31 1.50
N ASN A 200 -16.13 -20.33 2.37
CA ASN A 200 -17.11 -19.40 2.92
C ASN A 200 -17.08 -18.02 2.24
N GLY A 201 -16.96 -18.01 0.90
CA GLY A 201 -16.88 -16.79 0.08
C GLY A 201 -15.50 -16.56 -0.52
N TYR A 202 -15.45 -16.32 -1.83
CA TYR A 202 -14.21 -16.17 -2.61
C TYR A 202 -13.36 -14.96 -2.16
N TYR A 203 -13.97 -13.85 -1.72
CA TYR A 203 -13.28 -12.63 -1.25
C TYR A 203 -12.35 -12.85 -0.04
N ARG A 204 -12.42 -14.03 0.58
CA ARG A 204 -11.56 -14.43 1.69
C ARG A 204 -10.20 -14.95 1.26
N TYR A 205 -9.99 -15.07 -0.05
CA TYR A 205 -8.81 -15.68 -0.64
C TYR A 205 -8.04 -14.69 -1.50
N THR A 206 -6.76 -14.99 -1.69
CA THR A 206 -5.83 -14.20 -2.50
C THR A 206 -5.02 -15.17 -3.34
N VAL A 207 -4.79 -14.88 -4.61
CA VAL A 207 -3.94 -15.69 -5.49
C VAL A 207 -2.56 -15.88 -4.86
N GLY A 208 -2.05 -17.12 -4.82
CA GLY A 208 -0.83 -17.50 -4.13
C GLY A 208 -1.00 -17.84 -2.64
N GLN A 209 -2.18 -17.62 -2.05
CA GLN A 209 -2.46 -18.00 -0.66
C GLN A 209 -2.40 -19.52 -0.49
N ARG A 210 -1.74 -19.98 0.60
CA ARG A 210 -1.65 -21.39 1.00
C ARG A 210 -2.48 -21.70 2.25
N LYS A 211 -2.45 -20.81 3.25
CA LYS A 211 -3.12 -21.05 4.52
C LYS A 211 -4.64 -20.88 4.39
N GLY A 212 -5.41 -21.69 5.12
CA GLY A 212 -6.87 -21.59 5.16
C GLY A 212 -7.60 -22.23 3.97
N ILE A 213 -6.92 -23.04 3.16
CA ILE A 213 -7.52 -23.84 2.09
C ILE A 213 -7.85 -25.24 2.66
N ASN A 214 -9.14 -25.47 2.91
CA ASN A 214 -9.62 -26.75 3.45
C ASN A 214 -10.09 -27.65 2.30
N VAL A 215 -9.18 -28.31 1.61
CA VAL A 215 -9.48 -29.28 0.57
C VAL A 215 -9.07 -30.69 1.00
N LYS A 216 -9.90 -31.70 0.66
CA LYS A 216 -9.65 -33.11 0.97
C LYS A 216 -8.68 -33.73 -0.05
N ARG A 217 -7.47 -33.21 -0.14
CA ARG A 217 -6.41 -33.73 -1.02
C ARG A 217 -5.04 -33.64 -0.35
N GLU A 218 -4.19 -34.60 -0.59
CA GLU A 218 -2.84 -34.63 -0.07
C GLU A 218 -1.95 -33.50 -0.64
N GLY A 219 -1.08 -32.98 0.20
CA GLY A 219 -0.05 -32.02 -0.14
C GLY A 219 -0.48 -30.54 -0.06
N LYS A 220 0.47 -29.67 -0.33
CA LYS A 220 0.27 -28.21 -0.25
C LYS A 220 -0.49 -27.70 -1.47
N HIS A 221 -1.58 -26.98 -1.24
CA HIS A 221 -2.37 -26.32 -2.26
C HIS A 221 -2.27 -24.81 -2.15
N TYR A 222 -2.40 -24.13 -3.28
CA TYR A 222 -2.32 -22.68 -3.41
C TYR A 222 -3.51 -22.21 -4.24
N VAL A 223 -4.03 -21.02 -3.93
CA VAL A 223 -5.03 -20.35 -4.75
C VAL A 223 -4.37 -19.92 -6.06
N LEU A 224 -4.90 -20.38 -7.18
CA LEU A 224 -4.44 -20.03 -8.52
C LEU A 224 -5.27 -18.94 -9.16
N GLU A 225 -6.61 -19.03 -8.99
CA GLU A 225 -7.57 -18.15 -9.62
C GLU A 225 -8.78 -17.95 -8.70
N ILE A 226 -9.38 -16.77 -8.77
CA ILE A 226 -10.63 -16.44 -8.08
C ILE A 226 -11.65 -16.09 -9.15
N ARG A 227 -12.82 -16.70 -9.10
CA ARG A 227 -13.95 -16.51 -10.02
C ARG A 227 -15.15 -15.94 -9.28
N PRO A 228 -15.30 -14.62 -9.22
CA PRO A 228 -16.37 -13.96 -8.47
C PRO A 228 -17.77 -14.32 -8.99
N GLU A 229 -17.93 -14.43 -10.31
CA GLU A 229 -19.20 -14.64 -10.99
C GLU A 229 -19.84 -15.97 -10.59
N THR A 230 -19.03 -17.00 -10.42
CA THR A 230 -19.48 -18.36 -10.05
C THR A 230 -19.26 -18.69 -8.58
N ASN A 231 -18.66 -17.74 -7.81
CA ASN A 231 -18.24 -17.94 -6.43
C ASN A 231 -17.35 -19.17 -6.26
N GLU A 232 -16.32 -19.28 -7.11
CA GLU A 232 -15.38 -20.39 -7.13
C GLU A 232 -13.95 -19.92 -6.91
N VAL A 233 -13.13 -20.80 -6.32
CA VAL A 233 -11.70 -20.60 -6.11
C VAL A 233 -10.95 -21.81 -6.68
N VAL A 234 -10.13 -21.57 -7.71
CA VAL A 234 -9.31 -22.63 -8.31
C VAL A 234 -8.04 -22.78 -7.48
N VAL A 235 -7.71 -24.00 -7.12
CA VAL A 235 -6.50 -24.31 -6.34
C VAL A 235 -5.67 -25.38 -7.03
N GLY A 236 -4.35 -25.28 -6.89
CA GLY A 236 -3.39 -26.21 -7.49
C GLY A 236 -2.10 -26.32 -6.70
N ARG A 237 -1.09 -26.90 -7.31
CA ARG A 237 0.24 -27.07 -6.72
C ARG A 237 1.08 -25.81 -6.92
N ASN A 238 2.19 -25.71 -6.21
CA ASN A 238 3.11 -24.56 -6.34
C ASN A 238 3.58 -24.32 -7.78
N LYS A 239 3.83 -25.38 -8.55
CA LYS A 239 4.25 -25.27 -9.95
C LYS A 239 3.19 -24.60 -10.85
N ASP A 240 1.92 -24.69 -10.48
CA ASP A 240 0.81 -24.15 -11.25
C ASP A 240 0.62 -22.63 -11.01
N LEU A 241 1.38 -22.04 -10.08
CA LEU A 241 1.40 -20.59 -9.81
C LEU A 241 2.30 -19.80 -10.77
N TYR A 242 3.22 -20.46 -11.43
CA TYR A 242 4.20 -19.76 -12.27
C TYR A 242 3.63 -19.50 -13.66
N THR A 243 3.85 -18.28 -14.13
CA THR A 243 3.54 -17.86 -15.49
C THR A 243 4.76 -17.17 -16.08
N ASN A 244 4.91 -17.27 -17.39
CA ASN A 244 5.98 -16.59 -18.14
C ASN A 244 5.55 -15.20 -18.64
N GLU A 245 4.27 -14.86 -18.45
CA GLU A 245 3.71 -13.60 -18.93
C GLU A 245 2.93 -12.91 -17.81
N LEU A 246 3.04 -11.58 -17.78
CA LEU A 246 2.28 -10.69 -16.93
C LEU A 246 1.76 -9.53 -17.78
N ILE A 247 0.45 -9.28 -17.70
CA ILE A 247 -0.16 -8.11 -18.31
C ILE A 247 -0.38 -7.07 -17.21
N ALA A 248 0.20 -5.88 -17.39
CA ALA A 248 -0.04 -4.73 -16.53
C ALA A 248 -0.77 -3.64 -17.32
N THR A 249 -1.74 -2.99 -16.69
CA THR A 249 -2.50 -1.88 -17.24
C THR A 249 -2.32 -0.64 -16.37
N ASP A 250 -2.73 0.52 -16.86
CA ASP A 250 -2.63 1.80 -16.15
C ASP A 250 -1.19 2.09 -15.65
N PHE A 251 -0.23 1.91 -16.55
CA PHE A 251 1.19 2.00 -16.24
C PHE A 251 1.62 3.47 -16.07
N ASN A 252 2.20 3.81 -14.93
CA ASN A 252 2.79 5.12 -14.71
C ASN A 252 4.30 5.08 -15.01
N TRP A 253 4.72 5.75 -16.07
CA TRP A 253 6.14 5.97 -16.32
C TRP A 253 6.61 7.21 -15.59
N ILE A 254 7.37 7.02 -14.51
CA ILE A 254 7.90 8.14 -13.71
C ILE A 254 8.75 9.09 -14.56
N SER A 255 9.42 8.59 -15.59
CA SER A 255 10.13 9.41 -16.59
C SER A 255 9.20 10.31 -17.42
N GLY A 256 7.88 10.16 -17.35
CA GLY A 256 6.88 10.91 -18.11
C GLY A 256 6.59 10.37 -19.52
N GLU A 257 7.41 9.44 -20.01
CA GLU A 257 7.28 8.87 -21.35
C GLU A 257 7.39 7.35 -21.34
N SER A 258 6.49 6.66 -22.04
CA SER A 258 6.61 5.22 -22.25
C SER A 258 7.75 4.90 -23.23
N PRO A 259 8.49 3.81 -23.04
CA PRO A 259 9.48 3.34 -24.01
C PRO A 259 8.83 3.09 -25.38
N LYS A 260 9.51 3.50 -26.44
CA LYS A 260 9.06 3.25 -27.83
C LYS A 260 9.39 1.84 -28.30
N GLU A 261 10.34 1.19 -27.65
CA GLU A 261 10.80 -0.17 -27.95
C GLU A 261 10.78 -1.04 -26.67
N PRO A 262 10.75 -2.39 -26.80
CA PRO A 262 10.83 -3.27 -25.67
C PRO A 262 12.07 -3.04 -24.81
N VAL A 263 11.89 -2.90 -23.52
CA VAL A 263 12.98 -2.68 -22.55
C VAL A 263 13.07 -3.82 -21.55
N LYS A 264 14.30 -4.14 -21.13
CA LYS A 264 14.53 -5.10 -20.05
C LYS A 264 14.34 -4.39 -18.72
N VAL A 265 13.45 -4.93 -17.91
CA VAL A 265 13.14 -4.40 -16.58
C VAL A 265 13.19 -5.51 -15.54
N SER A 266 13.38 -5.13 -14.28
CA SER A 266 13.15 -6.01 -13.15
C SER A 266 11.91 -5.52 -12.41
N GLY A 267 10.99 -6.42 -12.06
CA GLY A 267 9.73 -6.07 -11.43
C GLY A 267 9.34 -7.01 -10.30
N ARG A 268 8.38 -6.58 -9.50
CA ARG A 268 7.70 -7.40 -8.49
C ARG A 268 6.23 -7.03 -8.43
N THR A 269 5.38 -8.01 -8.25
CA THR A 269 3.93 -7.82 -8.15
C THR A 269 3.46 -7.67 -6.70
N ARG A 270 4.33 -7.94 -5.71
CA ARG A 270 4.03 -7.83 -4.28
C ARG A 270 5.24 -7.31 -3.52
N TYR A 271 4.99 -6.61 -2.42
CA TYR A 271 6.02 -5.97 -1.61
C TYR A 271 7.17 -6.91 -1.20
N HIS A 272 6.86 -8.08 -0.65
CA HIS A 272 7.87 -9.06 -0.19
C HIS A 272 8.36 -10.03 -1.27
N GLN A 273 7.94 -9.86 -2.53
CA GLN A 273 8.42 -10.70 -3.62
C GLN A 273 9.80 -10.22 -4.07
N PRO A 274 10.76 -11.14 -4.32
CA PRO A 274 12.02 -10.77 -4.95
C PRO A 274 11.78 -10.20 -6.34
N LEU A 275 12.68 -9.32 -6.79
CA LEU A 275 12.66 -8.81 -8.16
C LEU A 275 12.85 -9.96 -9.15
N THR A 276 11.99 -10.00 -10.17
CA THR A 276 12.08 -10.94 -11.30
C THR A 276 12.45 -10.16 -12.55
N LYS A 277 13.33 -10.76 -13.37
CA LYS A 277 13.77 -10.18 -14.66
C LYS A 277 12.87 -10.65 -15.77
#